data_345315c0f406811b7f203b953e00a70a
#
_entry.id   345315c0f406811b7f203b953e00a70a
#
_cell.length_a   1.000
_cell.length_b   1.000
_cell.length_c   1.000
_cell.angle_alpha   90.00
_cell.angle_beta   90.00
_cell.angle_gamma   90.00
#
_symmetry.space_group_name_H-M   'P 1'
#
loop_
_entity.id
_entity.type
_entity.pdbx_description
1 polymer ?
#
loop_
_entity_poly.entity_id
_entity_poly.type
_entity_poly.pdbx_seq_one_letter_code
_entity_poly.pdbx_strand_id
1 'polypeptide(L)'
;MYPILPSTTLRLLAVSAVLLLAGCEIPGLGPDPRVAQRDAEAKAIGGACRHALRGLEDCYTLNPKAAKASVFAGWKDMDGYMRENKIEGTPSVL
;
A
#
# COMPACT_ATOMS: atom_id res chain seq x y z
N MET A 1 44.54 -18.47 -2.59
CA MET A 1 44.08 -19.26 -1.45
C MET A 1 43.04 -18.44 -0.67
N TYR A 2 41.82 -18.89 -0.68
CA TYR A 2 40.73 -18.16 0.00
C TYR A 2 40.74 -18.56 1.47
N PRO A 3 40.69 -17.58 2.40
CA PRO A 3 40.58 -17.91 3.79
C PRO A 3 39.20 -18.58 4.03
N ILE A 4 39.27 -19.79 4.58
CA ILE A 4 38.06 -20.50 5.00
C ILE A 4 37.63 -19.87 6.31
N LEU A 5 36.49 -19.17 6.31
CA LEU A 5 35.91 -18.63 7.54
C LEU A 5 35.52 -19.80 8.47
N PRO A 6 35.90 -19.76 9.75
CA PRO A 6 35.46 -20.78 10.68
C PRO A 6 33.93 -20.82 10.77
N SER A 7 33.37 -22.00 10.96
CA SER A 7 31.92 -22.22 10.97
C SER A 7 31.21 -21.33 12.01
N THR A 8 31.89 -21.02 13.12
CA THR A 8 31.37 -20.08 14.13
C THR A 8 31.19 -18.66 13.58
N THR A 9 32.15 -18.15 12.82
CA THR A 9 32.09 -16.84 12.21
C THR A 9 30.96 -16.78 11.19
N LEU A 10 30.83 -17.82 10.40
CA LEU A 10 29.75 -17.92 9.38
C LEU A 10 28.37 -17.93 10.06
N ARG A 11 28.23 -18.66 11.15
CA ARG A 11 26.97 -18.70 11.92
C ARG A 11 26.65 -17.35 12.54
N LEU A 12 27.64 -16.65 13.06
CA LEU A 12 27.45 -15.31 13.62
C LEU A 12 27.01 -14.31 12.56
N LEU A 13 27.61 -14.36 11.35
CA LEU A 13 27.22 -13.51 10.25
C LEU A 13 25.79 -13.82 9.78
N ALA A 14 25.41 -15.08 9.70
CA ALA A 14 24.06 -15.49 9.32
C ALA A 14 23.02 -15.01 10.35
N VAL A 15 23.30 -15.15 11.64
CA VAL A 15 22.42 -14.69 12.71
C VAL A 15 22.29 -13.16 12.68
N SER A 16 23.38 -12.43 12.46
CA SER A 16 23.35 -10.97 12.34
C SER A 16 22.50 -10.52 11.16
N ALA A 17 22.63 -11.19 10.01
CA ALA A 17 21.81 -10.86 8.82
C ALA A 17 20.32 -11.09 9.08
N VAL A 18 19.96 -12.20 9.74
CA VAL A 18 18.56 -12.50 10.10
C VAL A 18 18.02 -11.46 11.09
N LEU A 19 18.80 -11.06 12.08
CA LEU A 19 18.41 -10.04 13.04
C LEU A 19 18.19 -8.67 12.38
N LEU A 20 19.01 -8.29 11.40
CA LEU A 20 18.86 -7.05 10.66
C LEU A 20 17.58 -7.06 9.81
N LEU A 21 17.24 -8.19 9.20
CA LEU A 21 16.00 -8.33 8.43
C LEU A 21 14.76 -8.30 9.35
N ALA A 22 14.84 -8.92 10.52
CA ALA A 22 13.76 -8.91 11.50
C ALA A 22 13.55 -7.52 12.12
N GLY A 23 14.57 -6.67 12.12
CA GLY A 23 14.50 -5.31 12.65
C GLY A 23 13.49 -4.41 11.95
N CYS A 24 13.08 -4.73 10.73
CA CYS A 24 12.05 -3.98 9.99
C CYS A 24 10.63 -4.20 10.52
N GLU A 25 10.42 -5.18 11.39
CA GLU A 25 9.10 -5.55 11.92
C GLU A 25 8.97 -5.34 13.44
N ILE A 26 9.85 -4.54 14.04
CA ILE A 26 9.79 -4.30 15.48
C ILE A 26 8.52 -3.49 15.81
N PRO A 27 7.61 -4.01 16.66
CA PRO A 27 6.42 -3.25 17.06
C PRO A 27 6.80 -1.93 17.74
N GLY A 28 6.21 -0.85 17.28
CA GLY A 28 6.44 0.48 17.84
C GLY A 28 7.50 1.32 17.14
N LEU A 29 8.27 0.76 16.21
CA LEU A 29 9.28 1.49 15.43
C LEU A 29 8.88 1.70 13.96
N GLY A 30 7.81 1.06 13.51
CA GLY A 30 7.27 1.23 12.17
C GLY A 30 5.93 1.98 12.20
N PRO A 31 5.34 2.28 11.03
CA PRO A 31 4.01 2.87 10.97
C PRO A 31 2.98 1.94 11.61
N ASP A 32 2.00 2.52 12.29
CA ASP A 32 0.91 1.79 12.92
C ASP A 32 0.19 0.96 11.83
N PRO A 33 0.04 -0.38 12.01
CA PRO A 33 -0.68 -1.22 11.04
C PRO A 33 -2.11 -0.77 10.77
N ARG A 34 -2.75 -0.11 11.73
CA ARG A 34 -4.10 0.43 11.55
C ARG A 34 -4.13 1.59 10.56
N VAL A 35 -3.11 2.45 10.59
CA VAL A 35 -2.99 3.56 9.64
C VAL A 35 -2.77 3.02 8.23
N ALA A 36 -1.85 2.08 8.07
CA ALA A 36 -1.58 1.45 6.78
C ALA A 36 -2.84 0.78 6.21
N GLN A 37 -3.62 0.09 7.05
CA GLN A 37 -4.87 -0.55 6.64
C GLN A 37 -5.92 0.48 6.22
N ARG A 38 -6.09 1.56 6.96
CA ARG A 38 -7.02 2.64 6.63
C ARG A 38 -6.65 3.32 5.32
N ASP A 39 -5.36 3.54 5.09
CA ASP A 39 -4.88 4.14 3.86
C ASP A 39 -5.13 3.21 2.66
N ALA A 40 -4.89 1.91 2.82
CA ALA A 40 -5.16 0.93 1.77
C ALA A 40 -6.66 0.86 1.45
N GLU A 41 -7.53 0.88 2.46
CA GLU A 41 -8.97 0.91 2.27
C GLU A 41 -9.43 2.19 1.56
N ALA A 42 -8.89 3.33 1.96
CA ALA A 42 -9.21 4.61 1.34
C ALA A 42 -8.76 4.66 -0.13
N LYS A 43 -7.60 4.10 -0.44
CA LYS A 43 -7.14 3.96 -1.83
C LYS A 43 -8.09 3.08 -2.65
N ALA A 44 -8.53 1.96 -2.08
CA ALA A 44 -9.49 1.08 -2.73
C ALA A 44 -10.82 1.81 -2.98
N ILE A 45 -11.29 2.62 -2.03
CA ILE A 45 -12.48 3.45 -2.19
C ILE A 45 -12.31 4.41 -3.37
N GLY A 46 -11.18 5.10 -3.45
CA GLY A 46 -10.90 6.03 -4.54
C GLY A 46 -10.92 5.34 -5.90
N GLY A 47 -10.28 4.20 -6.02
CA GLY A 47 -10.28 3.40 -7.24
C GLY A 47 -11.67 2.93 -7.63
N ALA A 48 -12.46 2.45 -6.64
CA ALA A 48 -13.82 2.01 -6.87
C ALA A 48 -14.72 3.16 -7.35
N CYS A 49 -14.58 4.36 -6.77
CA CYS A 49 -15.31 5.55 -7.22
C CYS A 49 -15.00 5.86 -8.69
N ARG A 50 -13.72 5.88 -9.07
CA ARG A 50 -13.36 6.18 -10.45
C ARG A 50 -13.91 5.13 -11.42
N HIS A 51 -13.82 3.86 -11.08
CA HIS A 51 -14.37 2.78 -11.91
C HIS A 51 -15.90 2.87 -12.02
N ALA A 52 -16.57 3.35 -10.98
CA ALA A 52 -18.01 3.56 -10.97
C ALA A 52 -18.43 4.90 -11.59
N LEU A 53 -17.53 5.59 -12.30
CA LEU A 53 -17.77 6.87 -12.97
C LEU A 53 -18.16 7.99 -12.02
N ARG A 54 -17.71 7.92 -10.77
CA ARG A 54 -17.92 9.00 -9.79
C ARG A 54 -16.76 9.97 -9.82
N GLY A 55 -17.07 11.24 -9.81
CA GLY A 55 -16.07 12.29 -9.67
C GLY A 55 -15.42 12.24 -8.28
N LEU A 56 -14.24 12.85 -8.17
CA LEU A 56 -13.49 12.85 -6.93
C LEU A 56 -14.26 13.48 -5.77
N GLU A 57 -14.92 14.61 -6.02
CA GLU A 57 -15.72 15.29 -4.99
C GLU A 57 -16.89 14.45 -4.50
N ASP A 58 -17.57 13.76 -5.41
CA ASP A 58 -18.64 12.84 -5.05
C ASP A 58 -18.11 11.70 -4.18
N CYS A 59 -16.93 11.19 -4.51
CA CYS A 59 -16.27 10.14 -3.74
C CYS A 59 -16.03 10.60 -2.30
N TYR A 60 -15.52 11.82 -2.11
CA TYR A 60 -15.31 12.38 -0.77
C TYR A 60 -16.63 12.52 -0.01
N THR A 61 -17.65 13.01 -0.66
CA THR A 61 -18.97 13.20 -0.05
C THR A 61 -19.58 11.88 0.42
N LEU A 62 -19.42 10.83 -0.39
CA LEU A 62 -19.94 9.51 -0.05
C LEU A 62 -19.12 8.80 1.03
N ASN A 63 -17.87 9.22 1.24
CA ASN A 63 -16.95 8.56 2.15
C ASN A 63 -16.29 9.59 3.08
N PRO A 64 -17.07 10.30 3.92
CA PRO A 64 -16.55 11.43 4.68
C PRO A 64 -15.52 11.05 5.74
N LYS A 65 -15.49 9.78 6.16
CA LYS A 65 -14.53 9.29 7.16
C LYS A 65 -13.25 8.73 6.55
N ALA A 66 -13.19 8.56 5.23
CA ALA A 66 -11.99 8.06 4.56
C ALA A 66 -10.95 9.17 4.43
N ALA A 67 -9.68 8.80 4.52
CA ALA A 67 -8.57 9.74 4.35
C ALA A 67 -8.56 10.29 2.93
N LYS A 68 -8.82 11.58 2.78
CA LYS A 68 -8.97 12.24 1.46
C LYS A 68 -7.75 12.06 0.58
N ALA A 69 -6.54 12.19 1.14
CA ALA A 69 -5.30 12.04 0.38
C ALA A 69 -5.18 10.65 -0.23
N SER A 70 -5.54 9.62 0.52
CA SER A 70 -5.48 8.23 0.06
C SER A 70 -6.59 7.93 -0.96
N VAL A 71 -7.79 8.47 -0.76
CA VAL A 71 -8.88 8.38 -1.74
C VAL A 71 -8.44 9.03 -3.06
N PHE A 72 -7.85 10.21 -3.00
CA PHE A 72 -7.32 10.90 -4.17
C PHE A 72 -6.29 10.06 -4.91
N ALA A 73 -5.32 9.48 -4.17
CA ALA A 73 -4.28 8.64 -4.75
C ALA A 73 -4.89 7.42 -5.47
N GLY A 74 -5.84 6.74 -4.84
CA GLY A 74 -6.52 5.59 -5.44
C GLY A 74 -7.35 5.95 -6.66
N TRP A 75 -8.06 7.08 -6.61
CA TRP A 75 -8.84 7.59 -7.73
C TRP A 75 -7.95 7.89 -8.93
N LYS A 76 -6.83 8.59 -8.70
CA LYS A 76 -5.87 8.92 -9.76
C LYS A 76 -5.21 7.69 -10.35
N ASP A 77 -4.81 6.73 -9.52
CA ASP A 77 -4.19 5.49 -9.98
C ASP A 77 -5.16 4.72 -10.89
N MET A 78 -6.41 4.61 -10.48
CA MET A 78 -7.44 3.94 -11.28
C MET A 78 -7.72 4.70 -12.58
N ASP A 79 -7.78 6.04 -12.52
CA ASP A 79 -7.97 6.87 -13.71
C ASP A 79 -6.88 6.63 -14.75
N GLY A 80 -5.61 6.62 -14.32
CA GLY A 80 -4.49 6.33 -15.20
C GLY A 80 -4.56 4.92 -15.78
N TYR A 81 -4.83 3.92 -14.93
CA TYR A 81 -4.98 2.53 -15.36
C TYR A 81 -6.10 2.36 -16.39
N MET A 82 -7.25 2.98 -16.14
CA MET A 82 -8.40 2.89 -17.04
C MET A 82 -8.12 3.56 -18.40
N ARG A 83 -7.43 4.71 -18.40
CA ARG A 83 -7.04 5.38 -19.64
C ARG A 83 -6.06 4.55 -20.46
N GLU A 84 -5.04 3.99 -19.80
CA GLU A 84 -4.03 3.15 -20.47
C GLU A 84 -4.63 1.88 -21.06
N ASN A 85 -5.62 1.30 -20.40
CA ASN A 85 -6.24 0.05 -20.81
C ASN A 85 -7.59 0.23 -21.52
N LYS A 86 -7.98 1.48 -21.79
CA LYS A 86 -9.23 1.82 -22.47
C LYS A 86 -10.47 1.22 -21.79
N ILE A 87 -10.51 1.30 -20.48
CA ILE A 87 -11.62 0.83 -19.66
C ILE A 87 -12.55 2.02 -19.40
N GLU A 88 -13.82 1.89 -19.75
CA GLU A 88 -14.79 2.97 -19.60
C GLU A 88 -15.39 3.06 -18.21
N GLY A 89 -15.33 1.99 -17.46
CA GLY A 89 -15.98 1.91 -16.17
C GLY A 89 -17.44 1.51 -16.27
N THR A 90 -18.08 1.33 -15.12
CA THR A 90 -19.47 0.91 -15.02
C THR A 90 -20.17 1.73 -13.94
N PRO A 91 -21.26 2.45 -14.24
CA PRO A 91 -21.96 3.22 -13.23
C PRO A 91 -22.46 2.35 -12.09
N SER A 92 -22.30 2.85 -10.87
CA SER A 92 -22.88 2.20 -9.70
C SER A 92 -24.38 2.43 -9.67
N VAL A 93 -25.16 1.38 -9.40
CA VAL A 93 -26.62 1.46 -9.29
C VAL A 93 -27.10 1.82 -7.88
N LEU A 94 -26.16 2.00 -6.96
CA LEU A 94 -26.46 2.36 -5.56
C LEU A 94 -26.08 3.81 -5.29
#